data_a1e5146dda76ca13b161e7400b420963
#
_entry.id   a1e5146dda76ca13b161e7400b420963
#
_cell.length_a   1.000
_cell.length_b   1.000
_cell.length_c   1.000
_cell.angle_alpha   90.00
_cell.angle_beta   90.00
_cell.angle_gamma   90.00
#
_symmetry.space_group_name_H-M   'P 1'
#
loop_
_entity.id
_entity.type
_entity.pdbx_description
1 polymer ?
#
loop_
_entity_poly.entity_id
_entity_poly.type
_entity_poly.pdbx_seq_one_letter_code
_entity_poly.pdbx_strand_id
1 'polypeptide(L)'
;HQIIPVLKEINPSFLDTMTENCETLKETEEIFQYGIHRFQEEILDCEEDELLIHISKTLATPAPYTFLYETLKPFGFNKVQIRDILNTHTAIPGKQFIAGHHTLERGRIFWRLYDNSKCSRTVVSIPTTGIYTIGKLKVEFTLFPRTEEFVIPQQPDIACLDADKLQFPLLIRNWQ
;
A
#
# COMPACT_ATOMS: atom_id res chain seq x y z
N HIS A 1 36.68 10.58 -24.09
CA HIS A 1 37.67 9.79 -24.86
C HIS A 1 39.13 9.89 -24.37
N GLN A 2 39.46 10.77 -23.42
CA GLN A 2 40.84 10.95 -22.90
C GLN A 2 41.17 10.12 -21.64
N ILE A 3 40.17 9.64 -20.89
CA ILE A 3 40.37 8.95 -19.60
C ILE A 3 40.85 7.49 -19.82
N ILE A 4 40.23 6.75 -20.74
CA ILE A 4 40.56 5.35 -20.99
C ILE A 4 42.03 5.11 -21.36
N PRO A 5 42.67 5.92 -22.25
CA PRO A 5 44.09 5.76 -22.55
C PRO A 5 44.97 5.90 -21.28
N VAL A 6 44.72 6.91 -20.45
CA VAL A 6 45.46 7.13 -19.21
C VAL A 6 45.31 5.95 -18.26
N LEU A 7 44.08 5.39 -18.12
CA LEU A 7 43.86 4.21 -17.29
C LEU A 7 44.57 2.97 -17.80
N LYS A 8 44.71 2.81 -19.15
CA LYS A 8 45.49 1.73 -19.73
C LYS A 8 47.00 1.88 -19.53
N GLU A 9 47.50 3.13 -19.45
CA GLU A 9 48.92 3.38 -19.12
C GLU A 9 49.21 2.98 -17.66
N ILE A 10 48.25 3.19 -16.72
CA ILE A 10 48.39 2.81 -15.34
C ILE A 10 48.22 1.29 -15.15
N ASN A 11 47.23 0.70 -15.84
CA ASN A 11 46.97 -0.75 -15.80
C ASN A 11 46.64 -1.23 -17.24
N PRO A 12 47.56 -1.95 -17.91
CA PRO A 12 47.34 -2.47 -19.25
C PRO A 12 46.09 -3.38 -19.36
N SER A 13 45.77 -4.15 -18.29
CA SER A 13 44.62 -5.05 -18.23
C SER A 13 43.33 -4.33 -17.78
N PHE A 14 43.30 -3.02 -17.69
CA PHE A 14 42.16 -2.24 -17.17
C PHE A 14 40.85 -2.60 -17.88
N LEU A 15 40.84 -2.69 -19.21
CA LEU A 15 39.63 -2.98 -19.96
C LEU A 15 39.12 -4.39 -19.73
N ASP A 16 40.02 -5.38 -19.67
CA ASP A 16 39.65 -6.80 -19.46
C ASP A 16 39.04 -6.96 -18.06
N THR A 17 39.71 -6.40 -17.05
CA THR A 17 39.20 -6.40 -15.69
C THR A 17 37.85 -5.68 -15.57
N MET A 18 37.67 -4.54 -16.24
CA MET A 18 36.39 -3.82 -16.25
C MET A 18 35.29 -4.62 -16.95
N THR A 19 35.60 -5.33 -18.02
CA THR A 19 34.67 -6.18 -18.74
C THR A 19 34.20 -7.33 -17.83
N GLU A 20 35.14 -8.04 -17.19
CA GLU A 20 34.83 -9.11 -16.22
C GLU A 20 33.98 -8.62 -15.05
N ASN A 21 34.31 -7.44 -14.51
CA ASN A 21 33.52 -6.82 -13.47
C ASN A 21 32.10 -6.48 -13.91
N CYS A 22 31.93 -5.97 -15.14
CA CYS A 22 30.61 -5.67 -15.70
C CYS A 22 29.77 -6.95 -15.90
N GLU A 23 30.38 -8.04 -16.34
CA GLU A 23 29.73 -9.35 -16.49
C GLU A 23 29.29 -9.90 -15.12
N THR A 24 30.18 -9.89 -14.13
CA THR A 24 29.87 -10.31 -12.76
C THR A 24 28.73 -9.48 -12.14
N LEU A 25 28.74 -8.14 -12.37
CA LEU A 25 27.69 -7.28 -11.87
C LEU A 25 26.34 -7.55 -12.54
N LYS A 26 26.31 -7.87 -13.85
CA LYS A 26 25.08 -8.26 -14.55
C LYS A 26 24.50 -9.54 -13.98
N GLU A 27 25.31 -10.58 -13.79
CA GLU A 27 24.87 -11.84 -13.20
C GLU A 27 24.35 -11.61 -11.77
N THR A 28 25.04 -10.76 -10.98
CA THR A 28 24.61 -10.40 -9.65
C THR A 28 23.25 -9.69 -9.65
N GLU A 29 23.04 -8.78 -10.62
CA GLU A 29 21.76 -8.08 -10.78
C GLU A 29 20.64 -9.06 -11.16
N GLU A 30 20.88 -10.03 -12.02
CA GLU A 30 19.92 -11.06 -12.40
C GLU A 30 19.47 -11.87 -11.17
N ILE A 31 20.42 -12.33 -10.34
CA ILE A 31 20.14 -13.03 -9.08
C ILE A 31 19.34 -12.14 -8.12
N PHE A 32 19.72 -10.86 -8.02
CA PHE A 32 19.02 -9.89 -7.19
C PHE A 32 17.57 -9.69 -7.66
N GLN A 33 17.34 -9.48 -8.94
CA GLN A 33 16.00 -9.30 -9.50
C GLN A 33 15.15 -10.56 -9.34
N TYR A 34 15.73 -11.74 -9.54
CA TYR A 34 15.07 -13.01 -9.29
C TYR A 34 14.62 -13.12 -7.82
N GLY A 35 15.50 -12.77 -6.87
CA GLY A 35 15.19 -12.79 -5.45
C GLY A 35 14.06 -11.84 -5.08
N ILE A 36 14.10 -10.59 -5.60
CA ILE A 36 13.02 -9.61 -5.40
C ILE A 36 11.69 -10.14 -5.93
N HIS A 37 11.69 -10.70 -7.16
CA HIS A 37 10.47 -11.23 -7.77
C HIS A 37 9.86 -12.38 -6.97
N ARG A 38 10.68 -13.31 -6.49
CA ARG A 38 10.24 -14.40 -5.62
C ARG A 38 9.58 -13.89 -4.33
N PHE A 39 10.19 -12.89 -3.67
CA PHE A 39 9.57 -12.27 -2.49
C PHE A 39 8.28 -11.54 -2.83
N GLN A 40 8.19 -10.91 -3.99
CA GLN A 40 6.96 -10.27 -4.44
C GLN A 40 5.83 -11.28 -4.61
N GLU A 41 6.06 -12.42 -5.22
CA GLU A 41 5.08 -13.50 -5.37
C GLU A 41 4.54 -14.02 -4.02
N GLU A 42 5.38 -14.03 -2.97
CA GLU A 42 5.01 -14.55 -1.66
C GLU A 42 4.38 -13.52 -0.73
N ILE A 43 4.68 -12.24 -0.92
CA ILE A 43 4.38 -11.15 0.03
C ILE A 43 3.27 -10.23 -0.47
N LEU A 44 3.14 -10.10 -1.79
CA LEU A 44 2.19 -9.18 -2.41
C LEU A 44 0.90 -9.90 -2.76
N ASP A 45 -0.22 -9.28 -2.41
CA ASP A 45 -1.55 -9.65 -2.90
C ASP A 45 -2.13 -8.46 -3.68
N CYS A 46 -2.88 -8.74 -4.74
CA CYS A 46 -3.55 -7.73 -5.54
C CYS A 46 -5.06 -7.87 -5.34
N GLU A 47 -5.70 -6.83 -4.85
CA GLU A 47 -7.16 -6.74 -4.73
C GLU A 47 -7.66 -5.57 -5.57
N GLU A 48 -8.40 -5.88 -6.66
CA GLU A 48 -8.97 -4.89 -7.58
C GLU A 48 -7.95 -3.83 -8.05
N ASP A 49 -7.99 -2.63 -7.43
CA ASP A 49 -7.11 -1.50 -7.73
C ASP A 49 -6.07 -1.21 -6.62
N GLU A 50 -5.90 -2.13 -5.68
CA GLU A 50 -4.98 -2.00 -4.54
C GLU A 50 -3.90 -3.07 -4.56
N LEU A 51 -2.68 -2.69 -4.20
CA LEU A 51 -1.59 -3.61 -3.92
C LEU A 51 -1.45 -3.75 -2.40
N LEU A 52 -1.60 -4.97 -1.91
CA LEU A 52 -1.46 -5.32 -0.50
C LEU A 52 -0.07 -5.89 -0.24
N ILE A 53 0.68 -5.28 0.68
CA ILE A 53 2.03 -5.70 1.07
C ILE A 53 1.97 -6.24 2.49
N HIS A 54 2.21 -7.54 2.67
CA HIS A 54 2.10 -8.19 3.97
C HIS A 54 3.22 -7.74 4.92
N ILE A 55 2.87 -7.04 6.01
CA ILE A 55 3.83 -6.41 6.93
C ILE A 55 4.79 -7.43 7.55
N SER A 56 4.26 -8.47 8.20
CA SER A 56 5.10 -9.45 8.91
C SER A 56 5.98 -10.26 7.96
N LYS A 57 5.48 -10.63 6.78
CA LYS A 57 6.28 -11.32 5.77
C LYS A 57 7.41 -10.43 5.23
N THR A 58 7.13 -9.15 4.98
CA THR A 58 8.15 -8.17 4.57
C THR A 58 9.27 -8.07 5.60
N LEU A 59 8.91 -7.93 6.88
CA LEU A 59 9.89 -7.82 7.97
C LEU A 59 10.70 -9.09 8.20
N ALA A 60 10.19 -10.25 7.77
CA ALA A 60 10.88 -11.53 7.84
C ALA A 60 11.89 -11.75 6.68
N THR A 61 11.87 -10.91 5.65
CA THR A 61 12.85 -11.00 4.55
C THR A 61 14.26 -10.65 5.05
N PRO A 62 15.32 -11.16 4.41
CA PRO A 62 16.69 -10.82 4.78
C PRO A 62 17.04 -9.34 4.65
N ALA A 63 16.34 -8.62 3.77
CA ALA A 63 16.58 -7.21 3.47
C ALA A 63 15.27 -6.44 3.30
N PRO A 64 14.47 -6.22 4.39
CA PRO A 64 13.14 -5.58 4.31
C PRO A 64 13.15 -4.21 3.65
N TYR A 65 14.19 -3.41 3.93
CA TYR A 65 14.34 -2.10 3.33
C TYR A 65 14.50 -2.16 1.81
N THR A 66 15.39 -3.03 1.34
CA THR A 66 15.67 -3.18 -0.09
C THR A 66 14.44 -3.74 -0.82
N PHE A 67 13.81 -4.77 -0.28
CA PHE A 67 12.58 -5.34 -0.82
C PHE A 67 11.48 -4.28 -0.96
N LEU A 68 11.21 -3.54 0.12
CA LEU A 68 10.16 -2.52 0.11
C LEU A 68 10.49 -1.35 -0.83
N TYR A 69 11.77 -0.96 -0.91
CA TYR A 69 12.21 0.07 -1.83
C TYR A 69 12.03 -0.35 -3.29
N GLU A 70 12.49 -1.55 -3.68
CA GLU A 70 12.32 -2.06 -5.04
C GLU A 70 10.85 -2.23 -5.42
N THR A 71 10.00 -2.61 -4.47
CA THR A 71 8.56 -2.74 -4.68
C THR A 71 7.87 -1.38 -4.85
N LEU A 72 8.25 -0.36 -4.08
CA LEU A 72 7.53 0.92 -4.03
C LEU A 72 8.16 2.03 -4.89
N LYS A 73 9.41 1.90 -5.32
CA LYS A 73 10.06 2.92 -6.19
C LYS A 73 9.33 3.19 -7.51
N PRO A 74 8.69 2.18 -8.19
CA PRO A 74 7.93 2.45 -9.41
C PRO A 74 6.72 3.36 -9.17
N PHE A 75 6.22 3.42 -7.95
CA PHE A 75 5.10 4.27 -7.52
C PHE A 75 5.53 5.63 -6.98
N GLY A 76 6.83 5.95 -7.08
CA GLY A 76 7.38 7.26 -6.73
C GLY A 76 7.85 7.41 -5.29
N PHE A 77 7.86 6.36 -4.48
CA PHE A 77 8.36 6.41 -3.11
C PHE A 77 9.88 6.49 -3.06
N ASN A 78 10.40 7.40 -2.25
CA ASN A 78 11.84 7.62 -2.09
C ASN A 78 12.41 6.86 -0.87
N LYS A 79 13.75 6.83 -0.81
CA LYS A 79 14.49 6.10 0.25
C LYS A 79 14.18 6.56 1.67
N VAL A 80 13.84 7.83 1.88
CA VAL A 80 13.48 8.37 3.20
C VAL A 80 12.11 7.86 3.62
N GLN A 81 11.13 7.94 2.71
CA GLN A 81 9.78 7.41 2.95
C GLN A 81 9.80 5.92 3.26
N ILE A 82 10.65 5.12 2.58
CA ILE A 82 10.75 3.68 2.88
C ILE A 82 11.22 3.42 4.32
N ARG A 83 12.18 4.20 4.83
CA ARG A 83 12.59 4.10 6.24
C ARG A 83 11.45 4.45 7.19
N ASP A 84 10.73 5.52 6.88
CA ASP A 84 9.59 5.96 7.68
C ASP A 84 8.46 4.93 7.68
N ILE A 85 8.16 4.31 6.52
CA ILE A 85 7.18 3.23 6.40
C ILE A 85 7.58 2.05 7.28
N LEU A 86 8.81 1.57 7.20
CA LEU A 86 9.31 0.47 8.02
C LEU A 86 9.23 0.77 9.52
N ASN A 87 9.55 2.00 9.93
CA ASN A 87 9.46 2.42 11.32
C ASN A 87 8.03 2.43 11.88
N THR A 88 7.01 2.36 11.00
CA THR A 88 5.59 2.31 11.43
C THR A 88 5.04 0.92 11.65
N HIS A 89 5.85 -0.14 11.53
CA HIS A 89 5.36 -1.51 11.68
C HIS A 89 4.68 -1.77 13.03
N THR A 90 5.06 -1.08 14.11
CA THR A 90 4.43 -1.14 15.43
C THR A 90 3.42 -0.02 15.69
N ALA A 91 3.23 0.92 14.75
CA ALA A 91 2.35 2.07 14.94
C ALA A 91 0.87 1.68 14.83
N ILE A 92 -0.01 2.58 15.29
CA ILE A 92 -1.46 2.46 15.11
C ILE A 92 -1.79 2.48 13.61
N PRO A 93 -2.72 1.62 13.15
CA PRO A 93 -3.20 1.64 11.76
C PRO A 93 -3.76 3.01 11.34
N GLY A 94 -3.68 3.31 10.04
CA GLY A 94 -4.23 4.53 9.45
C GLY A 94 -3.18 5.58 9.06
N LYS A 95 -1.89 5.37 9.39
CA LYS A 95 -0.84 6.27 8.93
C LYS A 95 -0.66 6.15 7.41
N GLN A 96 -0.63 7.30 6.73
CA GLN A 96 -0.53 7.39 5.29
C GLN A 96 0.78 8.03 4.83
N PHE A 97 1.29 7.56 3.69
CA PHE A 97 2.46 8.08 3.01
C PHE A 97 2.08 8.35 1.55
N ILE A 98 2.33 9.56 1.07
CA ILE A 98 1.91 10.00 -0.25
C ILE A 98 3.13 10.17 -1.15
N ALA A 99 3.05 9.61 -2.36
CA ALA A 99 4.05 9.75 -3.41
C ALA A 99 3.34 9.99 -4.75
N GLY A 100 3.33 11.24 -5.23
CA GLY A 100 2.60 11.61 -6.44
C GLY A 100 1.10 11.31 -6.33
N HIS A 101 0.62 10.43 -7.20
CA HIS A 101 -0.79 10.00 -7.21
C HIS A 101 -1.05 8.77 -6.34
N HIS A 102 -0.03 8.19 -5.74
CA HIS A 102 -0.17 6.98 -4.93
C HIS A 102 -0.15 7.30 -3.44
N THR A 103 -0.97 6.56 -2.70
CA THR A 103 -0.96 6.56 -1.24
C THR A 103 -0.71 5.15 -0.73
N LEU A 104 0.23 5.04 0.20
CA LEU A 104 0.45 3.84 0.98
C LEU A 104 -0.11 4.05 2.38
N GLU A 105 -1.11 3.27 2.74
CA GLU A 105 -1.74 3.31 4.05
C GLU A 105 -1.29 2.11 4.90
N ARG A 106 -0.93 2.37 6.14
CA ARG A 106 -0.62 1.32 7.11
C ARG A 106 -1.92 0.74 7.69
N GLY A 107 -2.31 -0.47 7.24
CA GLY A 107 -3.38 -1.28 7.81
C GLY A 107 -2.93 -2.06 9.06
N ARG A 108 -3.70 -3.04 9.50
CA ARG A 108 -3.33 -3.91 10.65
C ARG A 108 -2.31 -4.98 10.24
N ILE A 109 -2.54 -5.61 9.09
CA ILE A 109 -1.77 -6.77 8.57
C ILE A 109 -0.98 -6.38 7.34
N PHE A 110 -1.51 -5.45 6.52
CA PHE A 110 -0.94 -5.03 5.26
C PHE A 110 -0.63 -3.55 5.24
N TRP A 111 0.36 -3.14 4.47
CA TRP A 111 0.40 -1.83 3.85
C TRP A 111 -0.41 -1.91 2.57
N ARG A 112 -1.33 -0.97 2.38
CA ARG A 112 -2.24 -0.89 1.23
C ARG A 112 -1.79 0.26 0.33
N LEU A 113 -1.40 -0.06 -0.88
CA LEU A 113 -1.02 0.91 -1.90
C LEU A 113 -2.17 1.08 -2.90
N TYR A 114 -2.62 2.29 -3.10
CA TYR A 114 -3.67 2.61 -4.05
C TYR A 114 -3.39 3.93 -4.77
N ASP A 115 -3.98 4.07 -5.96
CA ASP A 115 -3.90 5.27 -6.78
C ASP A 115 -5.07 6.21 -6.43
N ASN A 116 -4.75 7.40 -5.91
CA ASN A 116 -5.74 8.41 -5.54
C ASN A 116 -6.58 8.92 -6.72
N SER A 117 -6.06 8.83 -7.96
CA SER A 117 -6.80 9.25 -9.15
C SER A 117 -7.93 8.28 -9.50
N LYS A 118 -7.81 7.02 -9.08
CA LYS A 118 -8.82 5.96 -9.27
C LYS A 118 -9.78 5.86 -8.10
N CYS A 119 -9.41 6.36 -6.95
CA CYS A 119 -10.28 6.40 -5.77
C CYS A 119 -11.41 7.40 -6.02
N SER A 120 -12.52 6.93 -6.55
CA SER A 120 -13.74 7.74 -6.61
C SER A 120 -14.14 8.10 -5.17
N ARG A 121 -13.95 9.36 -4.78
CA ARG A 121 -14.50 9.91 -3.54
C ARG A 121 -16.02 9.95 -3.68
N THR A 122 -16.65 8.81 -3.62
CA THR A 122 -18.09 8.73 -3.71
C THR A 122 -18.66 9.22 -2.38
N VAL A 123 -19.08 10.46 -2.37
CA VAL A 123 -19.94 10.97 -1.30
C VAL A 123 -21.36 10.70 -1.74
N VAL A 124 -22.02 9.80 -1.04
CA VAL A 124 -23.43 9.49 -1.31
C VAL A 124 -24.31 10.15 -0.26
N SER A 125 -25.25 10.95 -0.74
CA SER A 125 -26.27 11.56 0.11
C SER A 125 -27.43 10.58 0.28
N ILE A 126 -27.78 10.30 1.54
CA ILE A 126 -28.88 9.44 1.94
C ILE A 126 -30.01 10.33 2.46
N PRO A 127 -31.02 10.63 1.66
CA PRO A 127 -32.07 11.59 2.02
C PRO A 127 -33.04 11.06 3.08
N THR A 128 -33.24 9.73 3.14
CA THR A 128 -34.18 9.10 4.06
C THR A 128 -33.80 7.64 4.29
N THR A 129 -34.57 6.94 5.11
CA THR A 129 -34.47 5.48 5.26
C THR A 129 -34.77 4.76 3.95
N GLY A 130 -34.18 3.59 3.73
CA GLY A 130 -34.32 2.79 2.53
C GLY A 130 -33.07 1.99 2.17
N ILE A 131 -33.06 1.42 0.97
CA ILE A 131 -31.96 0.61 0.47
C ILE A 131 -31.20 1.43 -0.58
N TYR A 132 -29.87 1.55 -0.37
CA TYR A 132 -28.99 2.30 -1.25
C TYR A 132 -27.82 1.44 -1.71
N THR A 133 -27.43 1.61 -2.97
CA THR A 133 -26.23 0.95 -3.52
C THR A 133 -25.11 1.98 -3.58
N ILE A 134 -24.01 1.69 -2.88
CA ILE A 134 -22.85 2.59 -2.76
C ILE A 134 -21.64 1.82 -3.31
N GLY A 135 -21.25 2.08 -4.54
CA GLY A 135 -20.29 1.24 -5.24
C GLY A 135 -20.78 -0.20 -5.33
N LYS A 136 -20.09 -1.13 -4.73
CA LYS A 136 -20.46 -2.56 -4.66
C LYS A 136 -21.25 -2.91 -3.38
N LEU A 137 -21.37 -2.00 -2.45
CA LEU A 137 -22.06 -2.23 -1.18
C LEU A 137 -23.55 -1.90 -1.32
N LYS A 138 -24.38 -2.80 -0.80
CA LYS A 138 -25.81 -2.56 -0.59
C LYS A 138 -26.02 -2.27 0.88
N VAL A 139 -26.46 -1.06 1.19
CA VAL A 139 -26.66 -0.58 2.57
C VAL A 139 -28.14 -0.31 2.78
N GLU A 140 -28.70 -0.87 3.83
CA GLU A 140 -30.10 -0.68 4.21
C GLU A 140 -30.17 0.19 5.49
N PHE A 141 -30.97 1.24 5.44
CA PHE A 141 -31.26 2.11 6.57
C PHE A 141 -32.69 1.89 7.04
N THR A 142 -32.83 1.37 8.23
CA THR A 142 -34.12 1.16 8.89
C THR A 142 -34.22 2.00 10.14
N LEU A 143 -35.39 2.55 10.40
CA LEU A 143 -35.70 3.28 11.63
C LEU A 143 -36.76 2.49 12.39
N PHE A 144 -36.51 2.26 13.66
CA PHE A 144 -37.46 1.59 14.55
C PHE A 144 -37.38 2.16 15.98
N PRO A 145 -38.49 2.16 16.73
CA PRO A 145 -38.47 2.61 18.11
C PRO A 145 -37.66 1.66 18.99
N ARG A 146 -36.85 2.25 19.87
CA ARG A 146 -36.10 1.46 20.85
C ARG A 146 -37.05 0.93 21.92
N THR A 147 -37.11 -0.38 22.08
CA THR A 147 -37.81 -1.06 23.18
C THR A 147 -36.83 -1.31 24.33
N GLU A 148 -37.35 -1.56 25.58
CA GLU A 148 -36.51 -1.88 26.73
C GLU A 148 -35.72 -3.18 26.55
N GLU A 149 -36.20 -4.09 25.71
CA GLU A 149 -35.56 -5.38 25.40
C GLU A 149 -34.57 -5.30 24.23
N PHE A 150 -34.41 -4.12 23.59
CA PHE A 150 -33.54 -3.97 22.45
C PHE A 150 -32.07 -4.13 22.83
N VAL A 151 -31.41 -5.12 22.24
CA VAL A 151 -29.98 -5.37 22.38
C VAL A 151 -29.29 -4.91 21.09
N ILE A 152 -28.26 -4.10 21.22
CA ILE A 152 -27.45 -3.65 20.07
C ILE A 152 -26.75 -4.87 19.44
N PRO A 153 -27.01 -5.18 18.16
CA PRO A 153 -26.32 -6.26 17.46
C PRO A 153 -24.81 -6.08 17.48
N GLN A 154 -24.08 -7.16 17.73
CA GLN A 154 -22.59 -7.14 17.69
C GLN A 154 -22.02 -7.66 16.36
N GLN A 155 -22.84 -7.75 15.34
CA GLN A 155 -22.43 -8.17 14.01
C GLN A 155 -21.62 -7.04 13.34
N PRO A 156 -20.51 -7.38 12.64
CA PRO A 156 -19.62 -6.36 12.06
C PRO A 156 -20.25 -5.60 10.87
N ASP A 157 -21.33 -6.12 10.31
CA ASP A 157 -22.09 -5.56 9.19
C ASP A 157 -23.29 -4.71 9.62
N ILE A 158 -23.57 -4.62 10.91
CA ILE A 158 -24.70 -3.85 11.46
C ILE A 158 -24.18 -2.72 12.35
N ALA A 159 -24.59 -1.49 12.05
CA ALA A 159 -24.34 -0.32 12.88
C ALA A 159 -25.66 0.25 13.40
N CYS A 160 -25.77 0.44 14.71
CA CYS A 160 -26.91 1.09 15.35
C CYS A 160 -26.54 2.51 15.78
N LEU A 161 -27.32 3.48 15.34
CA LEU A 161 -27.13 4.88 15.65
C LEU A 161 -28.37 5.46 16.33
N ASP A 162 -28.20 6.43 17.19
CA ASP A 162 -29.27 7.14 17.84
C ASP A 162 -29.93 8.09 16.84
N ALA A 163 -31.14 7.77 16.42
CA ALA A 163 -31.86 8.50 15.36
C ALA A 163 -32.20 9.95 15.75
N ASP A 164 -32.41 10.23 17.04
CA ASP A 164 -32.74 11.57 17.53
C ASP A 164 -31.55 12.54 17.40
N LYS A 165 -30.35 12.00 17.23
CA LYS A 165 -29.11 12.76 17.02
C LYS A 165 -28.73 12.88 15.55
N LEU A 166 -29.47 12.27 14.63
CA LEU A 166 -29.17 12.28 13.20
C LEU A 166 -30.04 13.30 12.48
N GLN A 167 -29.44 14.01 11.54
CA GLN A 167 -30.15 14.91 10.63
C GLN A 167 -29.97 14.42 9.20
N PHE A 168 -31.05 14.12 8.52
CA PHE A 168 -31.05 13.82 7.09
C PHE A 168 -30.90 15.10 6.25
N PRO A 169 -30.20 15.06 5.10
CA PRO A 169 -29.58 13.87 4.51
C PRO A 169 -28.29 13.45 5.23
N LEU A 170 -28.09 12.15 5.41
CA LEU A 170 -26.82 11.60 5.88
C LEU A 170 -25.82 11.55 4.72
N LEU A 171 -24.55 11.80 5.02
CA LEU A 171 -23.47 11.69 4.03
C LEU A 171 -22.61 10.45 4.34
N ILE A 172 -22.60 9.51 3.39
CA ILE A 172 -21.67 8.38 3.44
C ILE A 172 -20.47 8.73 2.58
N ARG A 173 -19.29 8.59 3.17
CA ARG A 173 -18.01 8.79 2.50
C ARG A 173 -17.02 7.72 2.93
N ASN A 174 -16.04 7.44 2.10
CA ASN A 174 -14.92 6.60 2.49
C ASN A 174 -14.18 7.28 3.66
N TRP A 175 -13.73 6.45 4.62
CA TRP A 175 -12.91 6.92 5.73
C TRP A 175 -11.62 7.56 5.19
N GLN A 176 -11.23 8.73 5.73
CA GLN A 176 -9.96 9.42 5.44
C GLN A 176 -8.99 9.26 6.58
#